data_8682b6181af8bc36f49e008a3528af09
#
_entry.id   8682b6181af8bc36f49e008a3528af09
#
_cell.length_a   1.000
_cell.length_b   1.000
_cell.length_c   1.000
_cell.angle_alpha   90.00
_cell.angle_beta   90.00
_cell.angle_gamma   90.00
#
_symmetry.space_group_name_H-M   'P 1'
#
loop_
_entity.id
_entity.type
_entity.pdbx_description
1 polymer ?
#
loop_
_entity_poly.entity_id
_entity_poly.type
_entity_poly.pdbx_seq_one_letter_code
_entity_poly.pdbx_strand_id
1 'polypeptide(L)'
;MKAKGGERFFTQDRVFYRTLFSIFTMVMLQNVVAYSVNMLDNIMLGSYAQAALSGAATVNQIFFMVQQVTLTVCDALVILASQYYGQKRMSPVRKVAGHALKLAFVWGIFFAGLCLILPGQLLGIFTRDPEIIGQGQAYMDILLFTFPLFMISATLMAALRVVGTVRISFYISVLSLIVNASVNYTLIFGHFGFPEMGVRGAAIGTLISRFLEFVIVYGYVRFKDRQLDLFSEDFLGLGNRDRNSAQSKADRELGRDYMKVAVPVMLTGILWAVSVPL
;
A
#
# COMPACT_ATOMS: atom_id res chain seq x y z
N MET A 1 -7.12 41.57 34.56
CA MET A 1 -8.10 40.49 34.63
C MET A 1 -9.05 40.63 33.45
N LYS A 2 -8.85 39.92 32.33
CA LYS A 2 -9.84 39.68 31.29
C LYS A 2 -9.65 38.26 30.81
N ALA A 3 -10.33 37.31 31.46
CA ALA A 3 -10.62 36.02 30.91
C ALA A 3 -11.66 36.21 29.82
N LYS A 4 -11.44 35.68 28.62
CA LYS A 4 -12.47 35.22 27.69
C LYS A 4 -11.83 34.81 26.37
N GLY A 5 -11.35 33.61 26.26
CA GLY A 5 -11.33 32.89 25.04
C GLY A 5 -12.17 31.65 25.29
N GLY A 6 -13.48 31.70 25.02
CA GLY A 6 -14.27 30.49 24.92
C GLY A 6 -13.60 29.60 23.91
N GLU A 7 -13.22 28.40 24.30
CA GLU A 7 -12.69 27.38 23.42
C GLU A 7 -13.74 27.11 22.35
N ARG A 8 -13.54 27.71 21.17
CA ARG A 8 -14.38 27.40 20.02
C ARG A 8 -13.96 26.01 19.54
N PHE A 9 -14.84 25.06 19.64
CA PHE A 9 -14.64 23.68 19.18
C PHE A 9 -14.25 23.58 17.69
N PHE A 10 -14.53 24.61 16.89
CA PHE A 10 -14.22 24.67 15.48
C PHE A 10 -13.35 25.88 15.17
N THR A 11 -12.24 25.64 14.45
CA THR A 11 -11.43 26.74 13.91
C THR A 11 -12.21 27.50 12.84
N GLN A 12 -12.02 28.83 12.74
CA GLN A 12 -12.61 29.66 11.69
C GLN A 12 -11.65 29.89 10.52
N ASP A 13 -10.53 29.19 10.49
CA ASP A 13 -9.53 29.32 9.42
C ASP A 13 -10.02 28.68 8.13
N ARG A 14 -10.35 29.52 7.15
CA ARG A 14 -10.79 29.12 5.81
C ARG A 14 -9.70 28.34 5.06
N VAL A 15 -8.43 28.65 5.29
CA VAL A 15 -7.30 27.96 4.66
C VAL A 15 -7.19 26.53 5.19
N PHE A 16 -7.40 26.33 6.50
CA PHE A 16 -7.45 25.02 7.13
C PHE A 16 -8.51 24.13 6.48
N TYR A 17 -9.75 24.60 6.38
CA TYR A 17 -10.85 23.81 5.78
C TYR A 17 -10.61 23.51 4.30
N ARG A 18 -10.11 24.48 3.53
CA ARG A 18 -9.79 24.28 2.12
C ARG A 18 -8.73 23.18 1.94
N THR A 19 -7.69 23.19 2.76
CA THR A 19 -6.62 22.19 2.74
C THR A 19 -7.16 20.82 3.17
N LEU A 20 -7.93 20.77 4.26
CA LEU A 20 -8.55 19.55 4.77
C LEU A 20 -9.44 18.90 3.71
N PHE A 21 -10.38 19.65 3.12
CA PHE A 21 -11.27 19.12 2.08
C PHE A 21 -10.51 18.71 0.83
N SER A 22 -9.46 19.44 0.42
CA SER A 22 -8.63 19.05 -0.72
C SER A 22 -7.94 17.70 -0.49
N ILE A 23 -7.33 17.49 0.67
CA ILE A 23 -6.67 16.22 1.02
C ILE A 23 -7.71 15.10 1.12
N PHE A 24 -8.81 15.33 1.84
CA PHE A 24 -9.89 14.37 2.02
C PHE A 24 -10.46 13.89 0.66
N THR A 25 -10.80 14.84 -0.22
CA THR A 25 -11.35 14.51 -1.55
C THR A 25 -10.37 13.70 -2.38
N MET A 26 -9.07 14.07 -2.39
CA MET A 26 -8.06 13.34 -3.16
C MET A 26 -7.86 11.91 -2.62
N VAL A 27 -7.82 11.72 -1.31
CA VAL A 27 -7.70 10.39 -0.69
C VAL A 27 -8.96 9.56 -0.94
N MET A 28 -10.14 10.16 -0.84
CA MET A 28 -11.42 9.49 -1.16
C MET A 28 -11.43 9.01 -2.62
N LEU A 29 -11.10 9.89 -3.56
CA LEU A 29 -11.03 9.53 -4.98
C LEU A 29 -9.98 8.45 -5.25
N GLN A 30 -8.82 8.49 -4.59
CA GLN A 30 -7.79 7.46 -4.70
C GLN A 30 -8.33 6.09 -4.24
N ASN A 31 -9.07 6.03 -3.14
CA ASN A 31 -9.70 4.80 -2.67
C ASN A 31 -10.75 4.28 -3.65
N VAL A 32 -11.59 5.16 -4.22
CA VAL A 32 -12.56 4.78 -5.26
C VAL A 32 -11.84 4.14 -6.45
N VAL A 33 -10.75 4.75 -6.93
CA VAL A 33 -9.95 4.19 -8.02
C VAL A 33 -9.38 2.82 -7.64
N ALA A 34 -8.83 2.67 -6.43
CA ALA A 34 -8.26 1.41 -5.97
C ALA A 34 -9.30 0.27 -5.91
N TYR A 35 -10.52 0.57 -5.42
CA TYR A 35 -11.62 -0.41 -5.44
C TYR A 35 -12.12 -0.71 -6.87
N SER A 36 -12.07 0.27 -7.76
CA SER A 36 -12.46 0.08 -9.17
C SER A 36 -11.54 -0.92 -9.89
N VAL A 37 -10.25 -0.99 -9.55
CA VAL A 37 -9.32 -2.01 -10.08
C VAL A 37 -9.84 -3.42 -9.77
N ASN A 38 -10.10 -3.71 -8.50
CA ASN A 38 -10.58 -5.02 -8.08
C ASN A 38 -11.96 -5.36 -8.70
N MET A 39 -12.83 -4.36 -8.84
CA MET A 39 -14.14 -4.54 -9.46
C MET A 39 -14.02 -4.89 -10.95
N LEU A 40 -13.15 -4.20 -11.70
CA LEU A 40 -12.89 -4.48 -13.11
C LEU A 40 -12.28 -5.86 -13.31
N ASP A 41 -11.30 -6.24 -12.49
CA ASP A 41 -10.71 -7.57 -12.53
C ASP A 41 -11.78 -8.66 -12.35
N ASN A 42 -12.67 -8.51 -11.36
CA ASN A 42 -13.74 -9.45 -11.10
C ASN A 42 -14.76 -9.51 -12.25
N ILE A 43 -15.14 -8.38 -12.86
CA ILE A 43 -16.05 -8.33 -14.00
C ILE A 43 -15.41 -9.04 -15.20
N MET A 44 -14.14 -8.78 -15.51
CA MET A 44 -13.43 -9.40 -16.63
C MET A 44 -13.28 -10.91 -16.43
N LEU A 45 -12.85 -11.36 -15.23
CA LEU A 45 -12.72 -12.78 -14.92
C LEU A 45 -14.08 -13.50 -14.89
N GLY A 46 -15.13 -12.84 -14.39
CA GLY A 46 -16.49 -13.39 -14.37
C GLY A 46 -17.08 -13.57 -15.77
N SER A 47 -16.73 -12.68 -16.70
CA SER A 47 -17.12 -12.82 -18.11
C SER A 47 -16.30 -13.87 -18.86
N TYR A 48 -15.12 -14.24 -18.35
CA TYR A 48 -14.26 -15.27 -18.92
C TYR A 48 -14.68 -16.67 -18.48
N ALA A 49 -14.67 -16.95 -17.17
CA ALA A 49 -15.07 -18.24 -16.60
C ALA A 49 -15.42 -18.13 -15.11
N GLN A 50 -16.47 -18.84 -14.69
CA GLN A 50 -16.91 -18.88 -13.29
C GLN A 50 -15.80 -19.42 -12.35
N ALA A 51 -15.09 -20.47 -12.75
CA ALA A 51 -14.00 -21.04 -11.96
C ALA A 51 -12.83 -20.06 -11.81
N ALA A 52 -12.50 -19.30 -12.87
CA ALA A 52 -11.47 -18.26 -12.82
C ALA A 52 -11.82 -17.14 -11.86
N LEU A 53 -13.08 -16.65 -11.87
CA LEU A 53 -13.57 -15.67 -10.93
C LEU A 53 -13.51 -16.20 -9.49
N SER A 54 -13.98 -17.42 -9.25
CA SER A 54 -13.97 -18.03 -7.91
C SER A 54 -12.56 -18.25 -7.38
N GLY A 55 -11.62 -18.68 -8.24
CA GLY A 55 -10.22 -18.84 -7.91
C GLY A 55 -9.56 -17.51 -7.53
N ALA A 56 -9.75 -16.48 -8.36
CA ALA A 56 -9.23 -15.12 -8.07
C ALA A 56 -9.87 -14.53 -6.80
N ALA A 57 -11.18 -14.72 -6.59
CA ALA A 57 -11.87 -14.26 -5.38
C ALA A 57 -11.28 -14.87 -4.11
N THR A 58 -10.93 -16.17 -4.15
CA THR A 58 -10.27 -16.86 -3.02
C THR A 58 -8.89 -16.25 -2.73
N VAL A 59 -8.09 -15.96 -3.75
CA VAL A 59 -6.78 -15.30 -3.58
C VAL A 59 -6.95 -13.86 -3.09
N ASN A 60 -7.99 -13.17 -3.52
CA ASN A 60 -8.29 -11.81 -3.08
C ASN A 60 -8.59 -11.73 -1.57
N GLN A 61 -9.06 -12.80 -0.91
CA GLN A 61 -9.18 -12.85 0.55
C GLN A 61 -7.79 -12.78 1.23
N ILE A 62 -6.80 -13.49 0.66
CA ILE A 62 -5.41 -13.43 1.14
C ILE A 62 -4.83 -12.04 0.88
N PHE A 63 -5.05 -11.49 -0.32
CA PHE A 63 -4.60 -10.14 -0.66
C PHE A 63 -5.23 -9.07 0.23
N PHE A 64 -6.49 -9.25 0.65
CA PHE A 64 -7.14 -8.37 1.63
C PHE A 64 -6.38 -8.32 2.96
N MET A 65 -5.85 -9.44 3.45
CA MET A 65 -5.00 -9.45 4.65
C MET A 65 -3.72 -8.65 4.43
N VAL A 66 -3.08 -8.79 3.27
CA VAL A 66 -1.90 -7.98 2.89
C VAL A 66 -2.24 -6.48 2.86
N GLN A 67 -3.41 -6.12 2.30
CA GLN A 67 -3.88 -4.73 2.27
C GLN A 67 -4.09 -4.18 3.68
N GLN A 68 -4.69 -4.94 4.60
CA GLN A 68 -4.93 -4.49 5.97
C GLN A 68 -3.62 -4.26 6.73
N VAL A 69 -2.65 -5.16 6.61
CA VAL A 69 -1.31 -4.94 7.19
C VAL A 69 -0.64 -3.71 6.58
N THR A 70 -0.77 -3.52 5.26
CA THR A 70 -0.23 -2.33 4.58
C THR A 70 -0.85 -1.04 5.11
N LEU A 71 -2.18 -1.00 5.24
CA LEU A 71 -2.89 0.16 5.77
C LEU A 71 -2.42 0.50 7.17
N THR A 72 -2.26 -0.48 8.06
CA THR A 72 -1.80 -0.25 9.43
C THR A 72 -0.37 0.29 9.49
N VAL A 73 0.53 -0.19 8.62
CA VAL A 73 1.89 0.36 8.49
C VAL A 73 1.84 1.82 8.01
N CYS A 74 0.99 2.11 7.02
CA CYS A 74 0.81 3.46 6.50
C CYS A 74 0.19 4.41 7.53
N ASP A 75 -0.81 3.96 8.28
CA ASP A 75 -1.48 4.77 9.30
C ASP A 75 -0.55 5.11 10.46
N ALA A 76 0.24 4.14 10.95
CA ALA A 76 1.27 4.38 11.96
C ALA A 76 2.31 5.41 11.49
N LEU A 77 2.73 5.32 10.21
CA LEU A 77 3.61 6.30 9.58
C LEU A 77 2.96 7.70 9.59
N VAL A 78 1.73 7.81 9.10
CA VAL A 78 1.03 9.10 8.98
C VAL A 78 0.82 9.71 10.37
N ILE A 79 0.38 8.95 11.37
CA ILE A 79 0.14 9.41 12.74
C ILE A 79 1.41 10.01 13.34
N LEU A 80 2.51 9.27 13.31
CA LEU A 80 3.75 9.72 13.96
C LEU A 80 4.48 10.80 13.15
N ALA A 81 4.60 10.62 11.83
CA ALA A 81 5.32 11.56 10.98
C ALA A 81 4.63 12.93 10.89
N SER A 82 3.28 12.97 10.90
CA SER A 82 2.53 14.24 10.88
C SER A 82 2.80 15.10 12.10
N GLN A 83 3.02 14.50 13.27
CA GLN A 83 3.36 15.24 14.50
C GLN A 83 4.71 15.95 14.36
N TYR A 84 5.72 15.27 13.78
CA TYR A 84 7.03 15.89 13.53
C TYR A 84 6.98 16.91 12.40
N TYR A 85 6.17 16.63 11.37
CA TYR A 85 5.96 17.58 10.26
C TYR A 85 5.33 18.88 10.73
N GLY A 86 4.31 18.81 11.61
CA GLY A 86 3.70 19.97 12.24
C GLY A 86 4.68 20.82 13.06
N GLN A 87 5.72 20.20 13.63
CA GLN A 87 6.83 20.85 14.33
C GLN A 87 7.92 21.37 13.39
N LYS A 88 7.75 21.23 12.06
CA LYS A 88 8.74 21.57 11.01
C LYS A 88 10.08 20.80 11.14
N ARG A 89 10.04 19.61 11.73
CA ARG A 89 11.20 18.73 11.95
C ARG A 89 11.24 17.63 10.90
N MET A 90 11.93 17.87 9.79
CA MET A 90 11.94 16.93 8.65
C MET A 90 12.81 15.69 8.87
N SER A 91 13.93 15.79 9.61
CA SER A 91 14.80 14.63 9.85
C SER A 91 14.07 13.44 10.54
N PRO A 92 13.30 13.65 11.64
CA PRO A 92 12.45 12.58 12.18
C PRO A 92 11.40 12.03 11.20
N VAL A 93 10.79 12.89 10.37
CA VAL A 93 9.82 12.44 9.34
C VAL A 93 10.45 11.42 8.38
N ARG A 94 11.65 11.73 7.86
CA ARG A 94 12.39 10.85 6.95
C ARG A 94 12.75 9.52 7.61
N LYS A 95 13.19 9.55 8.86
CA LYS A 95 13.57 8.34 9.61
C LYS A 95 12.37 7.44 9.91
N VAL A 96 11.23 8.03 10.30
CA VAL A 96 9.96 7.28 10.49
C VAL A 96 9.53 6.66 9.17
N ALA A 97 9.58 7.39 8.06
CA ALA A 97 9.29 6.85 6.73
C ALA A 97 10.24 5.69 6.35
N GLY A 98 11.53 5.82 6.68
CA GLY A 98 12.50 4.74 6.48
C GLY A 98 12.20 3.48 7.30
N HIS A 99 11.76 3.62 8.56
CA HIS A 99 11.34 2.49 9.39
C HIS A 99 10.06 1.83 8.85
N ALA A 100 9.09 2.64 8.40
CA ALA A 100 7.87 2.14 7.78
C ALA A 100 8.16 1.37 6.49
N LEU A 101 9.07 1.86 5.64
CA LEU A 101 9.49 1.17 4.40
C LEU A 101 10.18 -0.16 4.68
N LYS A 102 11.06 -0.22 5.69
CA LYS A 102 11.67 -1.49 6.10
C LYS A 102 10.62 -2.49 6.57
N LEU A 103 9.67 -2.05 7.38
CA LEU A 103 8.60 -2.90 7.89
C LEU A 103 7.70 -3.38 6.73
N ALA A 104 7.34 -2.49 5.81
CA ALA A 104 6.58 -2.82 4.61
C ALA A 104 7.31 -3.86 3.74
N PHE A 105 8.61 -3.69 3.51
CA PHE A 105 9.41 -4.64 2.75
C PHE A 105 9.45 -6.03 3.42
N VAL A 106 9.71 -6.07 4.73
CA VAL A 106 9.77 -7.33 5.50
C VAL A 106 8.43 -8.06 5.44
N TRP A 107 7.32 -7.37 5.66
CA TRP A 107 5.98 -7.97 5.58
C TRP A 107 5.63 -8.38 4.14
N GLY A 108 6.01 -7.59 3.13
CA GLY A 108 5.82 -7.94 1.72
C GLY A 108 6.53 -9.23 1.34
N ILE A 109 7.78 -9.39 1.74
CA ILE A 109 8.54 -10.63 1.51
C ILE A 109 7.98 -11.79 2.35
N PHE A 110 7.55 -11.55 3.58
CA PHE A 110 6.92 -12.56 4.44
C PHE A 110 5.66 -13.13 3.79
N PHE A 111 4.73 -12.29 3.35
CA PHE A 111 3.50 -12.75 2.69
C PHE A 111 3.78 -13.42 1.34
N ALA A 112 4.71 -12.89 0.54
CA ALA A 112 5.11 -13.53 -0.70
C ALA A 112 5.72 -14.91 -0.46
N GLY A 113 6.61 -15.04 0.52
CA GLY A 113 7.18 -16.32 0.92
C GLY A 113 6.16 -17.31 1.46
N LEU A 114 5.21 -16.84 2.27
CA LEU A 114 4.12 -17.67 2.78
C LEU A 114 3.25 -18.24 1.65
N CYS A 115 2.88 -17.41 0.68
CA CYS A 115 2.11 -17.83 -0.49
C CYS A 115 2.91 -18.74 -1.44
N LEU A 116 4.23 -18.57 -1.50
CA LEU A 116 5.10 -19.43 -2.30
C LEU A 116 5.25 -20.83 -1.69
N ILE A 117 5.36 -20.93 -0.35
CA ILE A 117 5.63 -22.20 0.35
C ILE A 117 4.34 -23.02 0.55
N LEU A 118 3.22 -22.35 0.81
CA LEU A 118 1.96 -22.99 1.23
C LEU A 118 0.74 -22.64 0.35
N PRO A 119 0.84 -22.58 -0.99
CA PRO A 119 -0.23 -22.08 -1.83
C PRO A 119 -1.52 -22.88 -1.68
N GLY A 120 -1.45 -24.20 -1.82
CA GLY A 120 -2.63 -25.07 -1.75
C GLY A 120 -3.26 -25.11 -0.36
N GLN A 121 -2.48 -24.99 0.71
CA GLN A 121 -3.00 -25.00 2.08
C GLN A 121 -3.75 -23.69 2.39
N LEU A 122 -3.21 -22.56 1.94
CA LEU A 122 -3.86 -21.26 2.11
C LEU A 122 -5.19 -21.19 1.36
N LEU A 123 -5.24 -21.67 0.12
CA LEU A 123 -6.46 -21.72 -0.66
C LEU A 123 -7.46 -22.74 -0.10
N GLY A 124 -6.96 -23.86 0.42
CA GLY A 124 -7.76 -24.93 1.04
C GLY A 124 -8.50 -24.50 2.32
N ILE A 125 -8.15 -23.35 2.93
CA ILE A 125 -8.91 -22.76 4.04
C ILE A 125 -10.28 -22.25 3.55
N PHE A 126 -10.35 -21.74 2.32
CA PHE A 126 -11.53 -21.07 1.77
C PHE A 126 -12.38 -21.97 0.89
N THR A 127 -11.78 -22.96 0.21
CA THR A 127 -12.50 -23.85 -0.70
C THR A 127 -11.89 -25.24 -0.72
N ARG A 128 -12.73 -26.25 -1.04
CA ARG A 128 -12.29 -27.65 -1.23
C ARG A 128 -12.41 -28.10 -2.69
N ASP A 129 -12.89 -27.24 -3.57
CA ASP A 129 -13.04 -27.54 -4.99
C ASP A 129 -11.67 -27.53 -5.68
N PRO A 130 -11.21 -28.65 -6.27
CA PRO A 130 -9.90 -28.76 -6.91
C PRO A 130 -9.75 -27.82 -8.10
N GLU A 131 -10.82 -27.55 -8.85
CA GLU A 131 -10.79 -26.66 -10.01
C GLU A 131 -10.57 -25.22 -9.58
N ILE A 132 -11.29 -24.76 -8.54
CA ILE A 132 -11.13 -23.42 -7.97
C ILE A 132 -9.73 -23.25 -7.36
N ILE A 133 -9.22 -24.27 -6.65
CA ILE A 133 -7.86 -24.27 -6.10
C ILE A 133 -6.83 -24.15 -7.22
N GLY A 134 -6.99 -24.90 -8.31
CA GLY A 134 -6.09 -24.84 -9.46
C GLY A 134 -6.05 -23.47 -10.13
N GLN A 135 -7.21 -22.83 -10.35
CA GLN A 135 -7.29 -21.47 -10.88
C GLN A 135 -6.70 -20.45 -9.91
N GLY A 136 -7.02 -20.57 -8.61
CA GLY A 136 -6.49 -19.72 -7.57
C GLY A 136 -4.97 -19.81 -7.45
N GLN A 137 -4.40 -21.03 -7.55
CA GLN A 137 -2.95 -21.23 -7.51
C GLN A 137 -2.27 -20.60 -8.72
N ALA A 138 -2.81 -20.79 -9.92
CA ALA A 138 -2.29 -20.18 -11.15
C ALA A 138 -2.30 -18.63 -11.08
N TYR A 139 -3.27 -18.03 -10.37
CA TYR A 139 -3.35 -16.60 -10.12
C TYR A 139 -2.32 -16.17 -9.06
N MET A 140 -2.24 -16.89 -7.95
CA MET A 140 -1.40 -16.57 -6.80
C MET A 140 0.09 -16.67 -7.12
N ASP A 141 0.53 -17.63 -7.94
CA ASP A 141 1.92 -17.83 -8.34
C ASP A 141 2.54 -16.58 -8.98
N ILE A 142 1.72 -15.74 -9.61
CA ILE A 142 2.15 -14.49 -10.22
C ILE A 142 1.88 -13.32 -9.27
N LEU A 143 0.72 -13.32 -8.62
CA LEU A 143 0.30 -12.20 -7.76
C LEU A 143 1.22 -11.99 -6.55
N LEU A 144 1.84 -13.04 -6.01
CA LEU A 144 2.72 -12.94 -4.85
C LEU A 144 3.87 -11.94 -5.04
N PHE A 145 4.36 -11.76 -6.28
CA PHE A 145 5.40 -10.76 -6.59
C PHE A 145 4.90 -9.33 -6.48
N THR A 146 3.59 -9.12 -6.49
CA THR A 146 3.00 -7.78 -6.31
C THR A 146 3.03 -7.31 -4.86
N PHE A 147 3.10 -8.21 -3.87
CA PHE A 147 2.96 -7.87 -2.46
C PHE A 147 4.05 -6.90 -1.97
N PRO A 148 5.35 -7.18 -2.15
CA PRO A 148 6.38 -6.23 -1.74
C PRO A 148 6.31 -4.91 -2.53
N LEU A 149 6.01 -4.96 -3.83
CA LEU A 149 5.85 -3.76 -4.66
C LEU A 149 4.70 -2.88 -4.15
N PHE A 150 3.54 -3.49 -3.90
CA PHE A 150 2.35 -2.82 -3.38
C PHE A 150 2.62 -2.18 -2.01
N MET A 151 3.20 -2.93 -1.07
CA MET A 151 3.46 -2.44 0.28
C MET A 151 4.43 -1.26 0.30
N ILE A 152 5.50 -1.32 -0.52
CA ILE A 152 6.45 -0.21 -0.64
C ILE A 152 5.80 1.00 -1.31
N SER A 153 5.08 0.82 -2.42
CA SER A 153 4.39 1.91 -3.13
C SER A 153 3.38 2.62 -2.24
N ALA A 154 2.54 1.86 -1.53
CA ALA A 154 1.56 2.41 -0.59
C ALA A 154 2.24 3.20 0.54
N THR A 155 3.35 2.70 1.08
CA THR A 155 4.11 3.38 2.14
C THR A 155 4.76 4.67 1.63
N LEU A 156 5.31 4.68 0.41
CA LEU A 156 5.83 5.89 -0.22
C LEU A 156 4.73 6.93 -0.47
N MET A 157 3.56 6.50 -0.95
CA MET A 157 2.40 7.38 -1.12
C MET A 157 1.89 7.92 0.22
N ALA A 158 1.91 7.12 1.29
CA ALA A 158 1.58 7.57 2.63
C ALA A 158 2.58 8.62 3.15
N ALA A 159 3.87 8.44 2.89
CA ALA A 159 4.91 9.42 3.24
C ALA A 159 4.72 10.75 2.48
N LEU A 160 4.38 10.72 1.20
CA LEU A 160 4.03 11.91 0.42
C LEU A 160 2.77 12.61 0.97
N ARG A 161 1.83 11.85 1.49
CA ARG A 161 0.61 12.39 2.12
C ARG A 161 0.93 13.19 3.36
N VAL A 162 1.91 12.79 4.17
CA VAL A 162 2.38 13.53 5.36
C VAL A 162 2.85 14.93 5.00
N VAL A 163 3.55 15.09 3.88
CA VAL A 163 4.03 16.41 3.41
C VAL A 163 3.02 17.16 2.53
N GLY A 164 1.76 16.66 2.44
CA GLY A 164 0.69 17.30 1.69
C GLY A 164 0.71 17.07 0.17
N THR A 165 1.62 16.23 -0.32
CA THR A 165 1.75 15.90 -1.75
C THR A 165 0.82 14.74 -2.13
N VAL A 166 -0.51 14.99 -2.12
CA VAL A 166 -1.52 13.93 -2.37
C VAL A 166 -1.92 13.79 -3.85
N ARG A 167 -1.79 14.86 -4.65
CA ARG A 167 -2.28 14.87 -6.04
C ARG A 167 -1.57 13.85 -6.92
N ILE A 168 -0.27 13.70 -6.74
CA ILE A 168 0.52 12.76 -7.54
C ILE A 168 0.09 11.31 -7.30
N SER A 169 -0.21 10.96 -6.05
CA SER A 169 -0.69 9.63 -5.68
C SER A 169 -2.00 9.28 -6.40
N PHE A 170 -2.91 10.25 -6.52
CA PHE A 170 -4.15 10.08 -7.28
C PHE A 170 -3.89 9.83 -8.76
N TYR A 171 -3.03 10.64 -9.42
CA TYR A 171 -2.71 10.43 -10.84
C TYR A 171 -2.03 9.10 -11.10
N ILE A 172 -1.13 8.66 -10.21
CA ILE A 172 -0.49 7.36 -10.29
C ILE A 172 -1.52 6.24 -10.20
N SER A 173 -2.48 6.32 -9.26
CA SER A 173 -3.53 5.33 -9.11
C SER A 173 -4.45 5.25 -10.33
N VAL A 174 -4.82 6.39 -10.93
CA VAL A 174 -5.62 6.42 -12.16
C VAL A 174 -4.86 5.79 -13.33
N LEU A 175 -3.58 6.11 -13.48
CA LEU A 175 -2.74 5.52 -14.53
C LEU A 175 -2.61 3.99 -14.33
N SER A 176 -2.39 3.55 -13.09
CA SER A 176 -2.33 2.13 -12.74
C SER A 176 -3.62 1.40 -13.09
N LEU A 177 -4.79 2.01 -12.83
CA LEU A 177 -6.10 1.46 -13.22
C LEU A 177 -6.23 1.30 -14.73
N ILE A 178 -5.86 2.33 -15.51
CA ILE A 178 -5.95 2.29 -16.98
C ILE A 178 -5.03 1.20 -17.54
N VAL A 179 -3.81 1.12 -17.06
CA VAL A 179 -2.84 0.10 -17.49
C VAL A 179 -3.33 -1.29 -17.12
N ASN A 180 -3.80 -1.50 -15.87
CA ASN A 180 -4.34 -2.77 -15.42
C ASN A 180 -5.51 -3.21 -16.31
N ALA A 181 -6.51 -2.35 -16.52
CA ALA A 181 -7.68 -2.66 -17.36
C ALA A 181 -7.28 -3.01 -18.81
N SER A 182 -6.34 -2.25 -19.39
CA SER A 182 -5.88 -2.46 -20.77
C SER A 182 -5.12 -3.78 -20.93
N VAL A 183 -4.21 -4.07 -20.01
CA VAL A 183 -3.41 -5.30 -20.03
C VAL A 183 -4.30 -6.52 -19.75
N ASN A 184 -5.22 -6.42 -18.79
CA ASN A 184 -6.18 -7.48 -18.49
C ASN A 184 -7.06 -7.79 -19.68
N TYR A 185 -7.62 -6.77 -20.34
CA TYR A 185 -8.43 -6.96 -21.55
C TYR A 185 -7.65 -7.70 -22.66
N THR A 186 -6.37 -7.37 -22.79
CA THR A 186 -5.51 -7.99 -23.80
C THR A 186 -5.18 -9.44 -23.46
N LEU A 187 -4.76 -9.71 -22.21
CA LEU A 187 -4.22 -11.01 -21.82
C LEU A 187 -5.28 -12.02 -21.37
N ILE A 188 -6.38 -11.58 -20.74
CA ILE A 188 -7.46 -12.48 -20.34
C ILE A 188 -8.12 -13.09 -21.58
N PHE A 189 -8.45 -12.23 -22.56
CA PHE A 189 -9.23 -12.63 -23.74
C PHE A 189 -8.38 -12.92 -25.00
N GLY A 190 -7.06 -12.75 -24.94
CA GLY A 190 -6.19 -13.03 -26.08
C GLY A 190 -6.33 -12.06 -27.25
N HIS A 191 -6.59 -10.77 -26.96
CA HIS A 191 -6.72 -9.76 -27.99
C HIS A 191 -5.36 -9.28 -28.53
N PHE A 192 -5.34 -8.63 -29.68
CA PHE A 192 -4.15 -8.06 -30.33
C PHE A 192 -3.03 -9.08 -30.65
N GLY A 193 -3.38 -10.35 -30.85
CA GLY A 193 -2.41 -11.39 -31.19
C GLY A 193 -1.69 -12.03 -29.99
N PHE A 194 -2.07 -11.66 -28.78
CA PHE A 194 -1.59 -12.36 -27.57
C PHE A 194 -2.38 -13.64 -27.33
N PRO A 195 -1.76 -14.68 -26.71
CA PRO A 195 -2.48 -15.88 -26.33
C PRO A 195 -3.50 -15.56 -25.23
N GLU A 196 -4.62 -16.29 -25.26
CA GLU A 196 -5.62 -16.25 -24.20
C GLU A 196 -5.06 -16.90 -22.93
N MET A 197 -4.91 -16.12 -21.86
CA MET A 197 -4.26 -16.54 -20.63
C MET A 197 -5.23 -16.65 -19.44
N GLY A 198 -6.46 -16.20 -19.59
CA GLY A 198 -7.48 -16.25 -18.55
C GLY A 198 -7.02 -15.64 -17.22
N VAL A 199 -7.09 -16.43 -16.14
CA VAL A 199 -6.74 -15.98 -14.79
C VAL A 199 -5.26 -15.57 -14.66
N ARG A 200 -4.35 -16.22 -15.37
CA ARG A 200 -2.93 -15.84 -15.43
C ARG A 200 -2.74 -14.48 -16.08
N GLY A 201 -3.53 -14.18 -17.11
CA GLY A 201 -3.53 -12.89 -17.78
C GLY A 201 -3.90 -11.74 -16.82
N ALA A 202 -4.91 -11.94 -15.98
CA ALA A 202 -5.29 -11.00 -14.94
C ALA A 202 -4.18 -10.78 -13.90
N ALA A 203 -3.51 -11.86 -13.46
CA ALA A 203 -2.39 -11.75 -12.52
C ALA A 203 -1.20 -10.97 -13.10
N ILE A 204 -0.86 -11.21 -14.39
CA ILE A 204 0.20 -10.47 -15.10
C ILE A 204 -0.17 -9.00 -15.23
N GLY A 205 -1.42 -8.68 -15.59
CA GLY A 205 -1.89 -7.30 -15.70
C GLY A 205 -1.80 -6.56 -14.37
N THR A 206 -2.15 -7.22 -13.27
CA THR A 206 -1.99 -6.67 -11.92
C THR A 206 -0.51 -6.48 -11.58
N LEU A 207 0.36 -7.43 -11.91
CA LEU A 207 1.81 -7.31 -11.67
C LEU A 207 2.41 -6.14 -12.45
N ILE A 208 2.08 -5.99 -13.73
CA ILE A 208 2.58 -4.89 -14.57
C ILE A 208 2.12 -3.54 -14.03
N SER A 209 0.85 -3.40 -13.69
CA SER A 209 0.31 -2.15 -13.15
C SER A 209 0.93 -1.77 -11.81
N ARG A 210 1.15 -2.74 -10.91
CA ARG A 210 1.82 -2.51 -9.61
C ARG A 210 3.30 -2.20 -9.77
N PHE A 211 3.98 -2.86 -10.70
CA PHE A 211 5.36 -2.53 -11.02
C PHE A 211 5.50 -1.10 -11.57
N LEU A 212 4.62 -0.71 -12.50
CA LEU A 212 4.58 0.65 -13.03
C LEU A 212 4.30 1.68 -11.93
N GLU A 213 3.32 1.42 -11.07
CA GLU A 213 3.02 2.25 -9.90
C GLU A 213 4.25 2.44 -9.02
N PHE A 214 4.95 1.34 -8.69
CA PHE A 214 6.18 1.37 -7.91
C PHE A 214 7.27 2.22 -8.59
N VAL A 215 7.54 2.00 -9.87
CA VAL A 215 8.57 2.74 -10.62
C VAL A 215 8.28 4.23 -10.64
N ILE A 216 7.02 4.62 -10.86
CA ILE A 216 6.64 6.03 -10.95
C ILE A 216 6.71 6.70 -9.57
N VAL A 217 6.18 6.06 -8.51
CA VAL A 217 6.21 6.66 -7.17
C VAL A 217 7.64 6.74 -6.63
N TYR A 218 8.44 5.68 -6.83
CA TYR A 218 9.85 5.69 -6.46
C TYR A 218 10.63 6.77 -7.22
N GLY A 219 10.46 6.83 -8.54
CA GLY A 219 11.08 7.85 -9.38
C GLY A 219 10.68 9.27 -8.97
N TYR A 220 9.40 9.48 -8.66
CA TYR A 220 8.93 10.77 -8.16
C TYR A 220 9.61 11.16 -6.85
N VAL A 221 9.61 10.27 -5.86
CA VAL A 221 10.23 10.53 -4.55
C VAL A 221 11.75 10.71 -4.68
N ARG A 222 12.41 10.00 -5.60
CA ARG A 222 13.87 10.07 -5.76
C ARG A 222 14.34 11.32 -6.51
N PHE A 223 13.60 11.76 -7.52
CA PHE A 223 14.10 12.79 -8.47
C PHE A 223 13.33 14.11 -8.41
N LYS A 224 12.06 14.10 -8.02
CA LYS A 224 11.21 15.28 -8.12
C LYS A 224 10.77 15.84 -6.78
N ASP A 225 10.62 15.00 -5.77
CA ASP A 225 10.18 15.44 -4.44
C ASP A 225 11.33 16.07 -3.66
N ARG A 226 11.21 17.38 -3.43
CA ARG A 226 12.16 18.17 -2.66
C ARG A 226 11.70 18.44 -1.22
N GLN A 227 10.46 18.11 -0.88
CA GLN A 227 9.92 18.37 0.46
C GLN A 227 10.28 17.25 1.41
N LEU A 228 10.00 16.02 1.05
CA LEU A 228 10.35 14.86 1.85
C LEU A 228 11.84 14.56 1.77
N ASP A 229 12.43 14.65 0.53
CA ASP A 229 13.84 14.39 0.24
C ASP A 229 14.37 13.14 0.97
N LEU A 230 13.59 12.06 0.82
CA LEU A 230 13.73 10.84 1.61
C LEU A 230 15.11 10.19 1.47
N PHE A 231 15.74 10.31 0.30
CA PHE A 231 17.00 9.66 -0.03
C PHE A 231 18.23 10.54 0.19
N SER A 232 18.09 11.77 0.73
CA SER A 232 19.22 12.67 1.02
C SER A 232 20.00 12.27 2.26
N GLU A 233 19.35 11.62 3.23
CA GLU A 233 19.99 11.06 4.41
C GLU A 233 20.01 9.52 4.27
N ASP A 234 20.95 8.86 4.99
CA ASP A 234 21.03 7.40 5.10
C ASP A 234 19.76 6.81 5.77
N PHE A 235 18.63 6.86 5.07
CA PHE A 235 17.34 6.42 5.61
C PHE A 235 17.31 4.90 5.89
N LEU A 236 18.15 4.12 5.16
CA LEU A 236 18.29 2.68 5.40
C LEU A 236 19.21 2.38 6.58
N GLY A 237 19.93 3.36 7.14
CA GLY A 237 20.86 3.15 8.24
C GLY A 237 22.02 2.20 7.90
N LEU A 238 22.30 1.99 6.59
CA LEU A 238 23.36 1.13 6.09
C LEU A 238 24.68 1.88 5.89
N GLY A 239 24.63 3.23 5.88
CA GLY A 239 25.79 4.08 5.71
C GLY A 239 26.50 4.35 7.05
N ASN A 240 27.79 4.13 7.04
CA ASN A 240 28.83 4.45 8.02
C ASN A 240 28.56 4.11 9.49
N ARG A 241 29.23 3.07 9.96
CA ARG A 241 29.26 2.57 11.36
C ARG A 241 29.83 3.57 12.39
N ASP A 242 30.34 4.73 11.92
CA ASP A 242 30.98 5.77 12.76
C ASP A 242 30.02 6.86 13.23
N ARG A 243 28.71 6.65 13.13
CA ARG A 243 27.73 7.59 13.69
C ARG A 243 27.89 7.67 15.20
N ASN A 244 28.11 8.88 15.72
CA ASN A 244 28.11 9.21 17.13
C ASN A 244 27.09 8.40 17.91
N SER A 245 27.49 7.76 19.00
CA SER A 245 26.64 6.88 19.83
C SER A 245 25.30 7.52 20.23
N ALA A 246 25.24 8.85 20.32
CA ALA A 246 24.03 9.63 20.59
C ALA A 246 23.01 9.61 19.43
N GLN A 247 23.47 9.69 18.17
CA GLN A 247 22.58 9.70 17.00
C GLN A 247 21.99 8.31 16.73
N SER A 248 22.78 7.26 16.96
CA SER A 248 22.32 5.88 16.90
C SER A 248 21.27 5.55 17.98
N LYS A 249 21.40 6.14 19.19
CA LYS A 249 20.40 6.01 20.25
C LYS A 249 19.10 6.70 19.87
N ALA A 250 19.16 7.95 19.36
CA ALA A 250 17.97 8.68 18.91
C ALA A 250 17.22 7.96 17.77
N ASP A 251 17.95 7.33 16.83
CA ASP A 251 17.35 6.55 15.74
C ASP A 251 16.64 5.29 16.27
N ARG A 252 17.23 4.60 17.26
CA ARG A 252 16.59 3.45 17.93
C ARG A 252 15.35 3.86 18.71
N GLU A 253 15.40 4.97 19.42
CA GLU A 253 14.24 5.49 20.15
C GLU A 253 13.09 5.82 19.19
N LEU A 254 13.39 6.47 18.07
CA LEU A 254 12.39 6.80 17.06
C LEU A 254 11.78 5.53 16.42
N GLY A 255 12.60 4.52 16.11
CA GLY A 255 12.14 3.22 15.65
C GLY A 255 11.27 2.51 16.69
N ARG A 256 11.65 2.59 17.98
CA ARG A 256 10.84 2.03 19.07
C ARG A 256 9.51 2.76 19.23
N ASP A 257 9.49 4.08 19.10
CA ASP A 257 8.26 4.86 19.18
C ASP A 257 7.35 4.60 17.98
N TYR A 258 7.91 4.43 16.79
CA TYR A 258 7.15 3.95 15.63
C TYR A 258 6.51 2.57 15.88
N MET A 259 7.28 1.60 16.41
CA MET A 259 6.77 0.27 16.74
C MET A 259 5.70 0.28 17.83
N LYS A 260 5.79 1.17 18.83
CA LYS A 260 4.74 1.34 19.85
C LYS A 260 3.40 1.81 19.25
N VAL A 261 3.44 2.59 18.17
CA VAL A 261 2.23 3.01 17.43
C VAL A 261 1.81 1.90 16.45
N ALA A 262 2.76 1.33 15.71
CA ALA A 262 2.48 0.36 14.66
C ALA A 262 1.88 -0.95 15.21
N VAL A 263 2.42 -1.50 16.32
CA VAL A 263 1.99 -2.80 16.85
C VAL A 263 0.53 -2.81 17.27
N PRO A 264 0.00 -1.87 18.08
CA PRO A 264 -1.43 -1.84 18.41
C PRO A 264 -2.33 -1.67 17.19
N VAL A 265 -1.94 -0.79 16.25
CA VAL A 265 -2.70 -0.56 15.00
C VAL A 265 -2.69 -1.82 14.14
N MET A 266 -1.54 -2.50 14.03
CA MET A 266 -1.43 -3.77 13.29
C MET A 266 -2.28 -4.88 13.93
N LEU A 267 -2.29 -5.01 15.24
CA LEU A 267 -3.13 -6.00 15.92
C LEU A 267 -4.61 -5.78 15.62
N THR A 268 -5.08 -4.54 15.66
CA THR A 268 -6.46 -4.19 15.30
C THR A 268 -6.76 -4.53 13.83
N GLY A 269 -5.85 -4.20 12.92
CA GLY A 269 -5.97 -4.49 11.49
C GLY A 269 -5.99 -5.99 11.18
N ILE A 270 -5.14 -6.77 11.84
CA ILE A 270 -5.09 -8.23 11.68
C ILE A 270 -6.38 -8.87 12.22
N LEU A 271 -6.86 -8.46 13.40
CA LEU A 271 -8.12 -8.94 13.95
C LEU A 271 -9.29 -8.66 13.00
N TRP A 272 -9.31 -7.48 12.40
CA TRP A 272 -10.32 -7.11 11.40
C TRP A 272 -10.18 -7.92 10.12
N ALA A 273 -8.96 -8.13 9.64
CA ALA A 273 -8.67 -8.92 8.45
C ALA A 273 -9.08 -10.39 8.58
N VAL A 274 -9.00 -10.95 9.78
CA VAL A 274 -9.41 -12.33 10.05
C VAL A 274 -10.93 -12.44 10.26
N SER A 275 -11.56 -11.42 10.85
CA SER A 275 -13.00 -11.48 11.19
C SER A 275 -13.92 -11.26 9.98
N VAL A 276 -13.48 -10.57 8.93
CA VAL A 276 -14.32 -10.26 7.75
C VAL A 276 -14.47 -11.45 6.78
N PRO A 277 -13.43 -12.26 6.49
CA PRO A 277 -13.55 -13.40 5.59
C PRO A 277 -14.21 -14.65 6.20
N LEU A 278 -14.32 -14.72 7.54
CA LEU A 278 -14.97 -15.82 8.29
C LEU A 278 -16.47 -15.59 8.46
#